data_80731de262c897dbe326ac67f03edf9d
#
_entry.id   80731de262c897dbe326ac67f03edf9d
#
_cell.length_a   1.000
_cell.length_b   1.000
_cell.length_c   1.000
_cell.angle_alpha   90.00
_cell.angle_beta   90.00
_cell.angle_gamma   90.00
#
_symmetry.space_group_name_H-M   'P 1'
#
loop_
_entity.id
_entity.type
_entity.pdbx_description
1 polymer ?
#
loop_
_entity_poly.entity_id
_entity_poly.type
_entity_poly.pdbx_seq_one_letter_code
_entity_poly.pdbx_strand_id
1 'polypeptide(L)'
;GVKITLDQPFEESLQFREPQVCDAYTFTIPTKPPQYQYKYYTRSEGTRYISKVYPLCYNPNVECGGDFKLAAGENTLDGDKALCYARSRKTSNDFERAKRQQQVISALKKQALSTGTLTSFDKITGVMDSLGNNVRTNLEAWEMQRFFELYVKSGDVEPKSKVLDTSDEGLLYFPEKDKYPGAGSIILPRGDNYDQIRALFQTLP
;
A
#
# COMPACT_ATOMS: atom_id res chain seq x y z
N GLY A 1 -3.65 16.00 -11.46
CA GLY A 1 -3.85 14.67 -10.90
C GLY A 1 -3.13 13.60 -11.69
N VAL A 2 -2.96 12.44 -11.11
CA VAL A 2 -2.32 11.29 -11.78
C VAL A 2 -3.38 10.42 -12.45
N LYS A 3 -3.05 9.86 -13.61
CA LYS A 3 -3.92 8.97 -14.35
C LYS A 3 -3.54 7.52 -14.08
N ILE A 4 -4.53 6.72 -13.65
CA ILE A 4 -4.40 5.27 -13.50
C ILE A 4 -5.50 4.57 -14.31
N THR A 5 -5.22 3.36 -14.78
CA THR A 5 -6.21 2.53 -15.47
C THR A 5 -6.50 1.30 -14.63
N LEU A 6 -7.77 0.99 -14.44
CA LEU A 6 -8.24 -0.17 -13.69
C LEU A 6 -8.97 -1.13 -14.62
N ASP A 7 -8.61 -2.41 -14.57
CA ASP A 7 -9.30 -3.46 -15.34
C ASP A 7 -10.71 -3.74 -14.79
N GLN A 8 -10.89 -3.53 -13.49
CA GLN A 8 -12.15 -3.72 -12.77
C GLN A 8 -12.43 -2.55 -11.83
N PRO A 9 -13.70 -2.29 -11.45
CA PRO A 9 -14.03 -1.30 -10.45
C PRO A 9 -13.32 -1.61 -9.13
N PHE A 10 -12.88 -0.57 -8.44
CA PHE A 10 -12.27 -0.67 -7.12
C PHE A 10 -13.16 -0.04 -6.06
N GLU A 11 -13.35 -0.75 -4.94
CA GLU A 11 -14.10 -0.25 -3.79
C GLU A 11 -13.38 -0.57 -2.47
N GLU A 12 -13.24 0.43 -1.62
CA GLU A 12 -12.82 0.29 -0.23
C GLU A 12 -13.87 0.91 0.69
N SER A 13 -14.79 0.08 1.16
CA SER A 13 -15.89 0.48 2.03
C SER A 13 -15.59 0.25 3.52
N LEU A 14 -14.79 -0.76 3.84
CA LEU A 14 -14.56 -1.15 5.24
C LEU A 14 -13.60 -0.19 5.96
N GLN A 15 -12.57 0.30 5.30
CA GLN A 15 -11.54 1.11 5.94
C GLN A 15 -12.02 2.54 6.24
N PHE A 16 -12.86 3.09 5.40
CA PHE A 16 -13.21 4.51 5.45
C PHE A 16 -14.63 4.76 5.92
N ARG A 17 -15.51 3.77 5.89
CA ARG A 17 -16.93 3.88 6.19
C ARG A 17 -17.31 3.33 7.56
N GLU A 18 -16.94 2.09 7.83
CA GLU A 18 -17.39 1.41 9.04
C GLU A 18 -16.49 1.70 10.25
N PRO A 19 -17.07 1.94 11.44
CA PRO A 19 -16.29 2.04 12.65
C PRO A 19 -15.50 0.75 12.89
N GLN A 20 -14.24 0.89 13.26
CA GLN A 20 -13.33 -0.22 13.60
C GLN A 20 -12.84 -0.06 15.03
N VAL A 21 -12.24 -1.10 15.60
CA VAL A 21 -11.59 -0.98 16.91
C VAL A 21 -10.59 0.17 16.86
N CYS A 22 -10.67 1.07 17.85
CA CYS A 22 -9.77 2.22 17.93
C CYS A 22 -8.31 1.77 17.89
N ASP A 23 -7.52 2.44 17.09
CA ASP A 23 -6.07 2.28 17.03
C ASP A 23 -5.39 3.65 17.17
N ALA A 24 -4.06 3.69 17.21
CA ALA A 24 -3.32 4.93 17.37
C ALA A 24 -3.12 5.71 16.04
N TYR A 25 -3.54 5.17 14.91
CA TYR A 25 -3.13 5.68 13.59
C TYR A 25 -4.28 5.94 12.63
N THR A 26 -5.18 4.96 12.49
CA THR A 26 -6.19 4.95 11.42
C THR A 26 -7.60 5.27 11.93
N PHE A 27 -7.98 4.69 13.07
CA PHE A 27 -9.31 4.86 13.67
C PHE A 27 -9.15 5.49 15.04
N THR A 28 -9.20 6.82 15.09
CA THR A 28 -8.86 7.59 16.28
C THR A 28 -10.01 8.46 16.81
N ILE A 29 -11.09 8.64 16.03
CA ILE A 29 -12.26 9.45 16.44
C ILE A 29 -13.29 8.52 17.06
N PRO A 30 -13.57 8.60 18.39
CA PRO A 30 -14.58 7.78 19.03
C PRO A 30 -15.97 7.93 18.38
N THR A 31 -16.68 6.81 18.24
CA THR A 31 -18.07 6.83 17.74
C THR A 31 -19.00 7.62 18.66
N LYS A 32 -19.98 8.30 18.07
CA LYS A 32 -21.04 9.01 18.81
C LYS A 32 -22.41 8.58 18.29
N PRO A 33 -23.24 7.89 19.09
CA PRO A 33 -22.99 7.40 20.46
C PRO A 33 -21.87 6.36 20.51
N PRO A 34 -21.23 6.13 21.68
CA PRO A 34 -20.17 5.14 21.83
C PRO A 34 -20.60 3.75 21.42
N GLN A 35 -19.84 3.10 20.56
CA GLN A 35 -20.03 1.72 20.10
C GLN A 35 -18.84 0.86 20.53
N TYR A 36 -19.09 -0.43 20.73
CA TYR A 36 -18.09 -1.36 21.23
C TYR A 36 -18.15 -2.67 20.47
N GLN A 37 -16.98 -3.25 20.22
CA GLN A 37 -16.83 -4.63 19.78
C GLN A 37 -16.50 -5.51 20.99
N TYR A 38 -17.19 -6.65 21.12
CA TYR A 38 -17.01 -7.57 22.23
C TYR A 38 -16.32 -8.85 21.77
N LYS A 39 -15.28 -9.25 22.50
CA LYS A 39 -14.70 -10.59 22.38
C LYS A 39 -15.27 -11.50 23.46
N TYR A 40 -15.76 -12.66 23.08
CA TYR A 40 -16.34 -13.63 23.99
C TYR A 40 -15.40 -14.82 24.17
N TYR A 41 -15.52 -15.50 25.32
CA TYR A 41 -15.04 -16.84 25.52
C TYR A 41 -16.21 -17.72 26.00
N THR A 42 -16.14 -19.01 25.68
CA THR A 42 -17.16 -19.98 26.10
C THR A 42 -16.50 -20.97 27.06
N ARG A 43 -17.10 -21.20 28.22
CA ARG A 43 -16.67 -22.25 29.15
C ARG A 43 -17.15 -23.61 28.65
N SER A 44 -16.59 -24.68 29.23
CA SER A 44 -16.94 -26.06 28.91
C SER A 44 -18.43 -26.42 29.04
N GLU A 45 -19.14 -25.70 29.90
CA GLU A 45 -20.59 -25.76 30.10
C GLU A 45 -21.42 -25.02 29.04
N GLY A 46 -20.80 -24.42 28.02
CA GLY A 46 -21.47 -23.69 26.94
C GLY A 46 -21.82 -22.22 27.24
N THR A 47 -21.60 -21.75 28.47
CA THR A 47 -21.90 -20.35 28.85
C THR A 47 -20.88 -19.38 28.24
N ARG A 48 -21.38 -18.32 27.59
CA ARG A 48 -20.55 -17.28 26.96
C ARG A 48 -20.36 -16.10 27.90
N TYR A 49 -19.11 -15.68 28.04
CA TYR A 49 -18.71 -14.52 28.83
C TYR A 49 -17.95 -13.52 27.97
N ILE A 50 -18.12 -12.22 28.25
CA ILE A 50 -17.32 -11.17 27.62
C ILE A 50 -15.90 -11.25 28.16
N SER A 51 -14.95 -11.54 27.30
CA SER A 51 -13.54 -11.59 27.68
C SER A 51 -12.84 -10.24 27.51
N LYS A 52 -13.28 -9.43 26.53
CA LYS A 52 -12.69 -8.14 26.26
C LYS A 52 -13.69 -7.23 25.55
N VAL A 53 -13.62 -5.92 25.82
CA VAL A 53 -14.42 -4.88 25.20
C VAL A 53 -13.47 -3.91 24.50
N TYR A 54 -13.75 -3.62 23.24
CA TYR A 54 -12.95 -2.69 22.44
C TYR A 54 -13.84 -1.53 22.00
N PRO A 55 -13.47 -0.28 22.28
CA PRO A 55 -14.18 0.87 21.73
C PRO A 55 -14.03 0.91 20.21
N LEU A 56 -15.07 1.42 19.52
CA LEU A 56 -15.05 1.66 18.09
C LEU A 56 -14.79 3.14 17.79
N CYS A 57 -14.01 3.38 16.76
CA CYS A 57 -13.64 4.70 16.29
C CYS A 57 -13.88 4.81 14.77
N TYR A 58 -14.09 6.04 14.30
CA TYR A 58 -14.10 6.40 12.90
C TYR A 58 -12.68 6.74 12.42
N ASN A 59 -12.46 6.56 11.13
CA ASN A 59 -11.28 7.09 10.48
C ASN A 59 -11.38 8.64 10.40
N PRO A 60 -10.39 9.40 10.86
CA PRO A 60 -10.40 10.86 10.74
C PRO A 60 -10.26 11.35 9.30
N ASN A 61 -9.91 10.49 8.35
CA ASN A 61 -9.72 10.87 6.96
C ASN A 61 -11.06 11.03 6.23
N VAL A 62 -11.64 12.22 6.37
CA VAL A 62 -12.89 12.61 5.69
C VAL A 62 -12.79 12.67 4.17
N GLU A 63 -11.57 12.84 3.61
CA GLU A 63 -11.34 13.00 2.18
C GLU A 63 -11.56 11.70 1.39
N CYS A 64 -11.31 10.56 2.01
CA CYS A 64 -11.68 9.28 1.42
C CYS A 64 -13.20 9.04 1.40
N GLY A 65 -13.98 9.91 2.07
CA GLY A 65 -15.45 9.95 1.98
C GLY A 65 -16.18 8.77 2.61
N GLY A 66 -15.50 7.91 3.34
CA GLY A 66 -16.07 6.71 3.95
C GLY A 66 -16.38 5.59 2.96
N ASP A 67 -16.60 5.88 1.69
CA ASP A 67 -16.94 4.92 0.65
C ASP A 67 -16.14 5.24 -0.62
N PHE A 68 -14.86 4.83 -0.60
CA PHE A 68 -13.93 5.16 -1.67
C PHE A 68 -14.12 4.21 -2.85
N LYS A 69 -14.56 4.76 -3.99
CA LYS A 69 -14.84 3.99 -5.22
C LYS A 69 -14.14 4.60 -6.43
N LEU A 70 -13.65 3.73 -7.29
CA LEU A 70 -13.14 4.07 -8.62
C LEU A 70 -13.79 3.16 -9.66
N ALA A 71 -14.16 3.72 -10.80
CA ALA A 71 -14.72 2.94 -11.91
C ALA A 71 -13.63 2.13 -12.61
N ALA A 72 -14.03 1.09 -13.35
CA ALA A 72 -13.15 0.48 -14.32
C ALA A 72 -12.78 1.48 -15.43
N GLY A 73 -11.61 1.32 -16.04
CA GLY A 73 -11.08 2.24 -17.04
C GLY A 73 -10.18 3.32 -16.47
N GLU A 74 -9.99 4.42 -17.21
CA GLU A 74 -9.13 5.53 -16.84
C GLU A 74 -9.75 6.37 -15.71
N ASN A 75 -8.99 6.58 -14.64
CA ASN A 75 -9.34 7.44 -13.52
C ASN A 75 -8.26 8.52 -13.35
N THR A 76 -8.68 9.77 -13.17
CA THR A 76 -7.78 10.87 -12.81
C THR A 76 -7.89 11.12 -11.31
N LEU A 77 -6.83 10.87 -10.58
CA LEU A 77 -6.76 11.01 -9.13
C LEU A 77 -6.00 12.29 -8.76
N ASP A 78 -6.62 13.13 -7.93
CA ASP A 78 -5.90 14.15 -7.18
C ASP A 78 -5.03 13.52 -6.09
N GLY A 79 -4.31 14.34 -5.31
CA GLY A 79 -3.41 13.84 -4.28
C GLY A 79 -4.12 13.02 -3.21
N ASP A 80 -5.30 13.48 -2.78
CA ASP A 80 -6.07 12.84 -1.71
C ASP A 80 -6.64 11.49 -2.17
N LYS A 81 -7.22 11.44 -3.36
CA LYS A 81 -7.71 10.18 -3.94
C LYS A 81 -6.58 9.19 -4.23
N ALA A 82 -5.44 9.68 -4.72
CA ALA A 82 -4.26 8.83 -4.92
C ALA A 82 -3.75 8.23 -3.60
N LEU A 83 -3.75 9.04 -2.54
CA LEU A 83 -3.39 8.58 -1.19
C LEU A 83 -4.41 7.57 -0.66
N CYS A 84 -5.72 7.82 -0.81
CA CYS A 84 -6.77 6.89 -0.42
C CYS A 84 -6.62 5.54 -1.14
N TYR A 85 -6.39 5.57 -2.45
CA TYR A 85 -6.17 4.37 -3.26
C TYR A 85 -4.93 3.58 -2.79
N ALA A 86 -3.80 4.27 -2.57
CA ALA A 86 -2.55 3.65 -2.14
C ALA A 86 -2.61 3.09 -0.70
N ARG A 87 -3.47 3.65 0.16
CA ARG A 87 -3.63 3.26 1.58
C ARG A 87 -4.70 2.19 1.81
N SER A 88 -5.61 1.99 0.87
CA SER A 88 -6.71 1.03 0.97
C SER A 88 -6.18 -0.38 1.24
N ARG A 89 -6.75 -1.07 2.24
CA ARG A 89 -6.26 -2.38 2.69
C ARG A 89 -7.36 -3.31 3.20
N LYS A 90 -8.44 -2.78 3.80
CA LYS A 90 -9.37 -3.61 4.55
C LYS A 90 -10.19 -4.57 3.68
N THR A 91 -10.46 -4.19 2.42
CA THR A 91 -11.12 -5.06 1.42
C THR A 91 -10.13 -5.88 0.58
N SER A 92 -8.83 -5.80 0.88
CA SER A 92 -7.76 -6.47 0.14
C SER A 92 -6.62 -6.89 1.07
N ASN A 93 -5.54 -7.41 0.52
CA ASN A 93 -4.34 -7.79 1.26
C ASN A 93 -3.17 -6.82 1.03
N ASP A 94 -2.06 -7.05 1.73
CA ASP A 94 -0.86 -6.23 1.65
C ASP A 94 -0.19 -6.28 0.26
N PHE A 95 -0.29 -7.38 -0.46
CA PHE A 95 0.25 -7.49 -1.82
C PHE A 95 -0.52 -6.61 -2.79
N GLU A 96 -1.84 -6.60 -2.70
CA GLU A 96 -2.70 -5.73 -3.51
C GLU A 96 -2.46 -4.25 -3.18
N ARG A 97 -2.22 -3.92 -1.91
CA ARG A 97 -1.80 -2.57 -1.51
C ARG A 97 -0.46 -2.20 -2.16
N ALA A 98 0.54 -3.10 -2.15
CA ALA A 98 1.82 -2.86 -2.79
C ALA A 98 1.68 -2.63 -4.31
N LYS A 99 0.83 -3.39 -4.99
CA LYS A 99 0.52 -3.18 -6.42
C LYS A 99 -0.08 -1.78 -6.67
N ARG A 100 -1.06 -1.36 -5.85
CA ARG A 100 -1.66 -0.02 -5.95
C ARG A 100 -0.64 1.09 -5.72
N GLN A 101 0.24 0.93 -4.73
CA GLN A 101 1.33 1.89 -4.49
C GLN A 101 2.25 2.00 -5.70
N GLN A 102 2.63 0.88 -6.31
CA GLN A 102 3.44 0.88 -7.54
C GLN A 102 2.71 1.55 -8.71
N GLN A 103 1.41 1.32 -8.88
CA GLN A 103 0.60 2.01 -9.90
C GLN A 103 0.63 3.53 -9.72
N VAL A 104 0.42 4.01 -8.49
CA VAL A 104 0.46 5.44 -8.18
C VAL A 104 1.85 6.02 -8.46
N ILE A 105 2.92 5.35 -8.03
CA ILE A 105 4.30 5.80 -8.28
C ILE A 105 4.59 5.84 -9.79
N SER A 106 4.20 4.83 -10.54
CA SER A 106 4.37 4.79 -12.01
C SER A 106 3.59 5.90 -12.69
N ALA A 107 2.36 6.18 -12.24
CA ALA A 107 1.55 7.27 -12.76
C ALA A 107 2.14 8.65 -12.45
N LEU A 108 2.69 8.84 -11.25
CA LEU A 108 3.43 10.05 -10.86
C LEU A 108 4.67 10.24 -11.75
N LYS A 109 5.45 9.17 -11.98
CA LYS A 109 6.61 9.21 -12.89
C LYS A 109 6.18 9.67 -14.29
N LYS A 110 5.15 9.02 -14.87
CA LYS A 110 4.64 9.39 -16.21
C LYS A 110 4.18 10.84 -16.26
N GLN A 111 3.47 11.30 -15.25
CA GLN A 111 3.03 12.69 -15.15
C GLN A 111 4.21 13.66 -15.07
N ALA A 112 5.21 13.38 -14.24
CA ALA A 112 6.39 14.21 -14.08
C ALA A 112 7.21 14.30 -15.38
N LEU A 113 7.33 13.19 -16.12
CA LEU A 113 7.98 13.17 -17.43
C LEU A 113 7.20 13.99 -18.47
N SER A 114 5.87 13.81 -18.55
CA SER A 114 5.02 14.48 -19.53
C SER A 114 4.99 16.00 -19.33
N THR A 115 5.13 16.49 -18.11
CA THR A 115 5.18 17.90 -17.78
C THR A 115 6.59 18.51 -17.89
N GLY A 116 7.59 17.72 -18.27
CA GLY A 116 8.98 18.14 -18.31
C GLY A 116 9.57 18.48 -16.93
N THR A 117 8.95 18.01 -15.85
CA THR A 117 9.43 18.25 -14.49
C THR A 117 10.78 17.56 -14.26
N LEU A 118 10.97 16.36 -14.84
CA LEU A 118 12.21 15.59 -14.72
C LEU A 118 13.26 15.93 -15.79
N THR A 119 13.08 17.00 -16.56
CA THR A 119 14.04 17.42 -17.61
C THR A 119 15.13 18.35 -17.09
N SER A 120 15.00 18.86 -15.86
CA SER A 120 16.02 19.72 -15.26
C SER A 120 16.17 19.43 -13.77
N PHE A 121 17.40 19.50 -13.29
CA PHE A 121 17.72 19.27 -11.87
C PHE A 121 17.03 20.29 -10.95
N ASP A 122 16.91 21.56 -11.38
CA ASP A 122 16.25 22.59 -10.60
C ASP A 122 14.76 22.31 -10.33
N LYS A 123 14.07 21.71 -11.30
CA LYS A 123 12.67 21.30 -11.10
C LYS A 123 12.55 20.09 -10.16
N ILE A 124 13.53 19.21 -10.20
CA ILE A 124 13.59 18.06 -9.29
C ILE A 124 13.85 18.52 -7.86
N THR A 125 14.77 19.45 -7.65
CA THR A 125 15.00 20.02 -6.31
C THR A 125 13.75 20.68 -5.77
N GLY A 126 12.98 21.41 -6.58
CA GLY A 126 11.69 21.98 -6.18
C GLY A 126 10.65 20.93 -5.76
N VAL A 127 10.62 19.77 -6.41
CA VAL A 127 9.79 18.63 -5.97
C VAL A 127 10.34 18.05 -4.66
N MET A 128 11.65 17.91 -4.52
CA MET A 128 12.29 17.41 -3.30
C MET A 128 12.07 18.35 -2.12
N ASP A 129 12.09 19.65 -2.31
CA ASP A 129 11.76 20.64 -1.27
C ASP A 129 10.31 20.49 -0.79
N SER A 130 9.39 20.22 -1.72
CA SER A 130 7.97 19.93 -1.41
C SER A 130 7.80 18.63 -0.62
N LEU A 131 8.70 17.66 -0.84
CA LEU A 131 8.71 16.36 -0.14
C LEU A 131 9.56 16.38 1.13
N GLY A 132 10.39 17.40 1.34
CA GLY A 132 11.47 17.43 2.33
C GLY A 132 11.06 17.15 3.77
N ASN A 133 9.81 17.41 4.14
CA ASN A 133 9.27 17.07 5.45
C ASN A 133 8.76 15.62 5.56
N ASN A 134 8.59 14.92 4.45
CA ASN A 134 7.95 13.60 4.37
C ASN A 134 8.91 12.49 3.91
N VAL A 135 10.04 12.84 3.34
CA VAL A 135 11.05 11.89 2.86
C VAL A 135 12.36 12.10 3.62
N ARG A 136 12.81 11.05 4.29
CA ARG A 136 14.13 11.02 4.93
C ARG A 136 15.04 10.11 4.12
N THR A 137 16.18 10.63 3.70
CA THR A 137 17.20 9.89 2.97
C THR A 137 18.58 10.26 3.51
N ASN A 138 19.53 9.35 3.37
CA ASN A 138 20.95 9.59 3.61
C ASN A 138 21.71 9.96 2.33
N LEU A 139 20.98 10.10 1.20
CA LEU A 139 21.58 10.55 -0.06
C LEU A 139 21.96 12.03 0.04
N GLU A 140 23.18 12.34 -0.34
CA GLU A 140 23.65 13.71 -0.47
C GLU A 140 23.21 14.32 -1.81
N ALA A 141 23.18 15.65 -1.90
CA ALA A 141 22.72 16.36 -3.11
C ALA A 141 23.50 15.95 -4.38
N TRP A 142 24.80 15.74 -4.26
CA TRP A 142 25.65 15.30 -5.38
C TRP A 142 25.35 13.84 -5.82
N GLU A 143 24.95 12.97 -4.91
CA GLU A 143 24.52 11.60 -5.23
C GLU A 143 23.19 11.62 -5.98
N MET A 144 22.25 12.44 -5.52
CA MET A 144 20.96 12.65 -6.22
C MET A 144 21.18 13.19 -7.63
N GLN A 145 22.09 14.15 -7.80
CA GLN A 145 22.47 14.65 -9.12
C GLN A 145 23.04 13.54 -9.99
N ARG A 146 23.88 12.68 -9.44
CA ARG A 146 24.47 11.54 -10.16
C ARG A 146 23.43 10.53 -10.61
N PHE A 147 22.46 10.20 -9.75
CA PHE A 147 21.32 9.34 -10.12
C PHE A 147 20.49 9.98 -11.22
N PHE A 148 20.26 11.28 -11.17
CA PHE A 148 19.55 11.99 -12.23
C PHE A 148 20.31 11.93 -13.58
N GLU A 149 21.61 12.18 -13.58
CA GLU A 149 22.44 12.06 -14.78
C GLU A 149 22.40 10.65 -15.38
N LEU A 150 22.46 9.62 -14.53
CA LEU A 150 22.32 8.23 -14.96
C LEU A 150 20.94 7.96 -15.57
N TYR A 151 19.88 8.46 -14.93
CA TYR A 151 18.51 8.36 -15.43
C TYR A 151 18.36 9.01 -16.81
N VAL A 152 18.87 10.22 -16.99
CA VAL A 152 18.83 10.92 -18.28
C VAL A 152 19.63 10.17 -19.35
N LYS A 153 20.78 9.59 -18.99
CA LYS A 153 21.61 8.79 -19.91
C LYS A 153 21.00 7.44 -20.27
N SER A 154 20.22 6.84 -19.38
CA SER A 154 19.57 5.55 -19.63
C SER A 154 18.41 5.64 -20.64
N GLY A 155 17.97 6.85 -20.98
CA GLY A 155 16.84 7.06 -21.87
C GLY A 155 15.51 6.67 -21.22
N ASP A 156 14.49 6.44 -22.05
CA ASP A 156 13.15 6.09 -21.59
C ASP A 156 13.03 4.59 -21.22
N VAL A 157 13.85 4.15 -20.27
CA VAL A 157 13.77 2.80 -19.73
C VAL A 157 12.64 2.75 -18.70
N GLU A 158 11.58 2.02 -19.01
CA GLU A 158 10.53 1.74 -18.02
C GLU A 158 11.07 0.70 -17.01
N PRO A 159 11.17 1.07 -15.71
CA PRO A 159 11.56 0.10 -14.70
C PRO A 159 10.49 -0.97 -14.58
N LYS A 160 10.86 -2.22 -14.74
CA LYS A 160 9.98 -3.34 -14.49
C LYS A 160 9.88 -3.57 -12.99
N SER A 161 8.67 -3.66 -12.50
CA SER A 161 8.39 -3.96 -11.10
C SER A 161 7.51 -5.20 -10.99
N LYS A 162 7.77 -6.03 -10.00
CA LYS A 162 6.97 -7.20 -9.69
C LYS A 162 6.74 -7.27 -8.18
N VAL A 163 5.48 -7.37 -7.78
CA VAL A 163 5.13 -7.73 -6.41
C VAL A 163 5.19 -9.24 -6.29
N LEU A 164 6.02 -9.74 -5.37
CA LEU A 164 6.00 -11.15 -5.00
C LEU A 164 4.80 -11.39 -4.08
N ASP A 165 3.96 -12.35 -4.42
CA ASP A 165 2.73 -12.63 -3.69
C ASP A 165 2.52 -14.13 -3.43
N THR A 166 1.44 -14.45 -2.72
CA THR A 166 1.05 -15.81 -2.32
C THR A 166 -0.10 -16.37 -3.16
N SER A 167 -0.42 -15.76 -4.32
CA SER A 167 -1.39 -16.32 -5.26
C SER A 167 -0.92 -17.67 -5.81
N ASP A 168 -1.78 -18.39 -6.51
CA ASP A 168 -1.43 -19.72 -7.07
C ASP A 168 -0.23 -19.66 -8.01
N GLU A 169 -0.09 -18.56 -8.75
CA GLU A 169 1.07 -18.26 -9.62
C GLU A 169 2.19 -17.48 -8.91
N GLY A 170 1.98 -17.10 -7.64
CA GLY A 170 2.92 -16.34 -6.83
C GLY A 170 4.12 -17.17 -6.42
N LEU A 171 5.23 -16.52 -6.11
CA LEU A 171 6.48 -17.16 -5.68
C LEU A 171 6.60 -17.30 -4.15
N LEU A 172 5.57 -16.92 -3.41
CA LEU A 172 5.53 -17.01 -1.96
C LEU A 172 4.38 -17.91 -1.51
N TYR A 173 4.46 -18.40 -0.27
CA TYR A 173 3.38 -19.17 0.36
C TYR A 173 3.36 -18.98 1.87
N PHE A 174 2.20 -19.26 2.47
CA PHE A 174 2.05 -19.36 3.93
C PHE A 174 2.32 -20.81 4.34
N PRO A 175 3.34 -21.09 5.17
CA PRO A 175 3.57 -22.43 5.67
C PRO A 175 2.48 -22.83 6.67
N GLU A 176 2.34 -24.15 6.90
CA GLU A 176 1.48 -24.67 7.96
C GLU A 176 1.92 -24.14 9.33
N LYS A 177 0.95 -23.72 10.15
CA LYS A 177 1.21 -23.07 11.45
C LYS A 177 2.04 -23.93 12.40
N ASP A 178 1.85 -25.24 12.33
CA ASP A 178 2.50 -26.21 13.22
C ASP A 178 4.00 -26.38 12.91
N LYS A 179 4.43 -26.02 11.71
CA LYS A 179 5.84 -26.11 11.28
C LYS A 179 6.74 -25.08 11.99
N TYR A 180 6.15 -23.96 12.45
CA TYR A 180 6.90 -22.87 13.10
C TYR A 180 6.17 -22.38 14.36
N PRO A 181 6.14 -23.20 15.43
CA PRO A 181 5.44 -22.86 16.66
C PRO A 181 6.04 -21.60 17.30
N GLY A 182 5.20 -20.68 17.72
CA GLY A 182 5.60 -19.41 18.35
C GLY A 182 6.01 -18.29 17.39
N ALA A 183 6.18 -18.56 16.12
CA ALA A 183 6.32 -17.51 15.11
C ALA A 183 4.92 -17.02 14.69
N GLY A 184 4.75 -15.72 14.54
CA GLY A 184 3.50 -15.13 14.07
C GLY A 184 3.16 -15.54 12.63
N SER A 185 2.66 -14.63 11.82
CA SER A 185 2.44 -14.90 10.38
C SER A 185 3.78 -14.93 9.65
N ILE A 186 4.11 -16.06 9.03
CA ILE A 186 5.33 -16.27 8.25
C ILE A 186 4.95 -16.41 6.78
N ILE A 187 5.78 -15.85 5.90
CA ILE A 187 5.71 -16.04 4.46
C ILE A 187 7.06 -16.57 3.99
N LEU A 188 7.04 -17.64 3.21
CA LEU A 188 8.24 -18.30 2.69
C LEU A 188 8.23 -18.31 1.16
N PRO A 189 9.42 -18.39 0.52
CA PRO A 189 9.52 -18.62 -0.92
C PRO A 189 9.06 -20.06 -1.27
N ARG A 190 8.37 -20.21 -2.40
CA ARG A 190 7.99 -21.55 -2.88
C ARG A 190 9.23 -22.39 -3.16
N GLY A 191 9.17 -23.65 -2.71
CA GLY A 191 10.30 -24.58 -2.77
C GLY A 191 11.31 -24.39 -1.64
N ASP A 192 10.99 -23.57 -0.63
CA ASP A 192 11.82 -23.30 0.57
C ASP A 192 13.24 -22.78 0.22
N ASN A 193 13.42 -22.21 -0.96
CA ASN A 193 14.64 -21.57 -1.44
C ASN A 193 14.34 -20.34 -2.31
N TYR A 194 15.37 -19.57 -2.68
CA TYR A 194 15.22 -18.33 -3.45
C TYR A 194 15.48 -18.52 -4.96
N ASP A 195 15.59 -19.73 -5.47
CA ASP A 195 16.05 -19.97 -6.86
C ASP A 195 15.03 -19.45 -7.87
N GLN A 196 13.74 -19.68 -7.65
CA GLN A 196 12.68 -19.15 -8.51
C GLN A 196 12.64 -17.62 -8.50
N ILE A 197 12.86 -16.99 -7.34
CA ILE A 197 12.93 -15.55 -7.22
C ILE A 197 14.15 -15.00 -7.95
N ARG A 198 15.33 -15.63 -7.80
CA ARG A 198 16.54 -15.25 -8.54
C ARG A 198 16.36 -15.39 -10.03
N ALA A 199 15.76 -16.50 -10.49
CA ALA A 199 15.47 -16.72 -11.90
C ALA A 199 14.53 -15.62 -12.45
N LEU A 200 13.49 -15.23 -11.70
CA LEU A 200 12.63 -14.12 -12.09
C LEU A 200 13.43 -12.84 -12.32
N PHE A 201 14.31 -12.45 -11.39
CA PHE A 201 15.12 -11.23 -11.54
C PHE A 201 16.17 -11.30 -12.65
N GLN A 202 16.62 -12.50 -13.03
CA GLN A 202 17.51 -12.68 -14.18
C GLN A 202 16.78 -12.54 -15.52
N THR A 203 15.48 -12.82 -15.54
CA THR A 203 14.64 -12.72 -16.73
C THR A 203 13.93 -11.37 -16.88
N LEU A 204 13.98 -10.53 -15.85
CA LEU A 204 13.53 -9.14 -15.93
C LEU A 204 14.64 -8.37 -16.70
N PRO A 205 14.42 -8.03 -17.98
CA PRO A 205 15.43 -7.30 -18.77
C PRO A 205 15.61 -5.88 -18.27
#